data_a66d5348bb21469159fd2484f81bc13b
#
_entry.id   a66d5348bb21469159fd2484f81bc13b
#
_cell.length_a   1.000
_cell.length_b   1.000
_cell.length_c   1.000
_cell.angle_alpha   90.00
_cell.angle_beta   90.00
_cell.angle_gamma   90.00
#
_symmetry.space_group_name_H-M   'P 1'
#
loop_
_entity.id
_entity.type
_entity.pdbx_description
1 polymer ?
#
loop_
_entity_poly.entity_id
_entity_poly.type
_entity_poly.pdbx_seq_one_letter_code
_entity_poly.pdbx_strand_id
1 'polypeptide(L)'
;MLTSLAHTAVCVPDVEEAVRWYEAVLGLTVIWPPVLLENDDIERDMGELIPAPVAVKGAILGVGDAGVSGDRVLEVIQYPRAPGRAKRADGALTDHGYSHVGLVCDDLAATRADLEAKGVRFLTEGIADIVGLRTTWFEDPWRNVFILMEKRHPEKPYYSQF
;
A
#
# COMPACT_ATOMS: atom_id res chain seq x y z
N MET A 1 -19.24 -5.63 -17.48
CA MET A 1 -18.09 -6.54 -17.58
C MET A 1 -16.90 -5.85 -16.93
N LEU A 2 -16.14 -6.50 -16.04
CA LEU A 2 -14.95 -5.91 -15.43
C LEU A 2 -13.85 -5.74 -16.49
N THR A 3 -13.07 -4.65 -16.42
CA THR A 3 -12.06 -4.30 -17.42
C THR A 3 -10.63 -4.28 -16.85
N SER A 4 -10.47 -3.90 -15.59
CA SER A 4 -9.16 -3.84 -14.94
C SER A 4 -9.27 -3.89 -13.40
N LEU A 5 -8.11 -4.01 -12.73
CA LEU A 5 -7.95 -3.71 -11.31
C LEU A 5 -7.42 -2.28 -11.19
N ALA A 6 -8.19 -1.38 -10.59
CA ALA A 6 -7.85 0.04 -10.52
C ALA A 6 -6.79 0.34 -9.44
N HIS A 7 -7.07 0.00 -8.20
CA HIS A 7 -6.21 0.32 -7.08
C HIS A 7 -6.21 -0.75 -5.98
N THR A 8 -5.27 -0.62 -5.08
CA THR A 8 -5.29 -1.23 -3.75
C THR A 8 -5.32 -0.11 -2.73
N ALA A 9 -6.20 -0.20 -1.73
CA ALA A 9 -6.31 0.83 -0.70
C ALA A 9 -5.78 0.36 0.65
N VAL A 10 -5.10 1.27 1.36
CA VAL A 10 -4.70 1.11 2.76
C VAL A 10 -5.31 2.22 3.61
N CYS A 11 -5.86 1.85 4.77
CA CYS A 11 -6.43 2.82 5.68
C CYS A 11 -5.39 3.23 6.73
N VAL A 12 -5.29 4.55 6.97
CA VAL A 12 -4.34 5.17 7.89
C VAL A 12 -5.03 6.21 8.77
N PRO A 13 -4.49 6.54 9.95
CA PRO A 13 -5.07 7.57 10.81
C PRO A 13 -4.86 9.00 10.30
N ASP A 14 -3.81 9.24 9.51
CA ASP A 14 -3.45 10.55 8.94
C ASP A 14 -2.85 10.36 7.54
N VAL A 15 -3.57 10.82 6.52
CA VAL A 15 -3.16 10.65 5.11
C VAL A 15 -1.93 11.50 4.78
N GLU A 16 -1.80 12.71 5.33
CA GLU A 16 -0.63 13.56 5.08
C GLU A 16 0.64 12.98 5.66
N GLU A 17 0.55 12.44 6.88
CA GLU A 17 1.69 11.76 7.49
C GLU A 17 2.08 10.52 6.69
N ALA A 18 1.09 9.74 6.28
CA ALA A 18 1.31 8.54 5.48
C ALA A 18 1.93 8.84 4.12
N VAL A 19 1.43 9.82 3.40
CA VAL A 19 1.99 10.26 2.11
C VAL A 19 3.45 10.65 2.27
N ARG A 20 3.78 11.50 3.24
CA ARG A 20 5.19 11.88 3.50
C ARG A 20 6.07 10.67 3.80
N TRP A 21 5.56 9.71 4.56
CA TRP A 21 6.30 8.49 4.87
C TRP A 21 6.53 7.63 3.63
N TYR A 22 5.47 7.37 2.83
CA TYR A 22 5.58 6.56 1.62
C TYR A 22 6.51 7.19 0.57
N GLU A 23 6.51 8.52 0.43
CA GLU A 23 7.46 9.23 -0.43
C GLU A 23 8.89 9.10 0.11
N ALA A 24 9.13 9.44 1.37
CA ALA A 24 10.47 9.52 1.94
C ALA A 24 11.12 8.13 2.13
N VAL A 25 10.33 7.11 2.49
CA VAL A 25 10.83 5.79 2.87
C VAL A 25 10.75 4.81 1.70
N LEU A 26 9.61 4.71 1.03
CA LEU A 26 9.40 3.76 -0.08
C LEU A 26 9.71 4.36 -1.46
N GLY A 27 9.93 5.68 -1.56
CA GLY A 27 10.17 6.35 -2.83
C GLY A 27 8.96 6.35 -3.75
N LEU A 28 7.73 6.27 -3.20
CA LEU A 28 6.52 6.36 -4.01
C LEU A 28 6.30 7.80 -4.47
N THR A 29 5.71 7.95 -5.65
CA THR A 29 5.38 9.25 -6.25
C THR A 29 3.92 9.58 -5.99
N VAL A 30 3.64 10.81 -5.54
CA VAL A 30 2.27 11.31 -5.40
C VAL A 30 1.68 11.61 -6.77
N ILE A 31 0.67 10.83 -7.16
CA ILE A 31 -0.11 11.05 -8.39
C ILE A 31 -1.25 12.02 -8.12
N TRP A 32 -1.93 11.83 -6.99
CA TRP A 32 -2.99 12.71 -6.52
C TRP A 32 -2.74 13.05 -5.04
N PRO A 33 -2.60 14.34 -4.69
CA PRO A 33 -2.28 14.74 -3.32
C PRO A 33 -3.45 14.50 -2.37
N PRO A 34 -3.22 14.55 -1.05
CA PRO A 34 -4.29 14.44 -0.06
C PRO A 34 -5.44 15.42 -0.32
N VAL A 35 -6.64 14.90 -0.51
CA VAL A 35 -7.87 15.69 -0.70
C VAL A 35 -8.95 15.20 0.24
N LEU A 36 -9.62 16.14 0.90
CA LEU A 36 -10.82 15.86 1.69
C LEU A 36 -12.03 15.91 0.79
N LEU A 37 -12.81 14.85 0.78
CA LEU A 37 -14.08 14.72 0.08
C LEU A 37 -15.19 14.59 1.11
N GLU A 38 -16.11 15.58 1.09
CA GLU A 38 -17.28 15.63 1.96
C GLU A 38 -18.38 16.41 1.24
N ASN A 39 -19.27 15.69 0.60
CA ASN A 39 -20.41 16.26 -0.14
C ASN A 39 -21.51 15.21 -0.31
N ASP A 40 -22.61 15.59 -0.93
CA ASP A 40 -23.77 14.72 -1.16
C ASP A 40 -23.44 13.50 -2.02
N ASP A 41 -22.45 13.57 -2.90
CA ASP A 41 -22.04 12.44 -3.72
C ASP A 41 -21.30 11.40 -2.90
N ILE A 42 -20.40 11.84 -2.01
CA ILE A 42 -19.70 10.97 -1.06
C ILE A 42 -20.67 10.35 -0.05
N GLU A 43 -21.65 11.13 0.41
CA GLU A 43 -22.69 10.60 1.30
C GLU A 43 -23.52 9.52 0.61
N ARG A 44 -23.87 9.70 -0.67
CA ARG A 44 -24.59 8.67 -1.45
C ARG A 44 -23.75 7.44 -1.73
N ASP A 45 -22.45 7.62 -1.97
CA ASP A 45 -21.54 6.51 -2.28
C ASP A 45 -21.27 5.63 -1.06
N MET A 46 -21.01 6.24 0.10
CA MET A 46 -20.48 5.54 1.28
C MET A 46 -21.37 5.60 2.53
N GLY A 47 -22.47 6.31 2.51
CA GLY A 47 -23.31 6.52 3.70
C GLY A 47 -23.98 5.25 4.24
N GLU A 48 -24.09 4.19 3.46
CA GLU A 48 -24.52 2.86 3.94
C GLU A 48 -23.38 2.05 4.59
N LEU A 49 -22.13 2.44 4.38
CA LEU A 49 -20.94 1.74 4.84
C LEU A 49 -20.28 2.43 6.05
N ILE A 50 -20.40 3.74 6.13
CA ILE A 50 -19.72 4.58 7.11
C ILE A 50 -20.76 5.47 7.80
N PRO A 51 -20.68 5.66 9.13
CA PRO A 51 -21.61 6.54 9.85
C PRO A 51 -21.63 7.97 9.29
N ALA A 52 -22.82 8.50 9.07
CA ALA A 52 -23.00 9.88 8.64
C ALA A 52 -22.62 10.89 9.76
N PRO A 53 -22.16 12.11 9.43
CA PRO A 53 -21.87 12.59 8.07
C PRO A 53 -20.56 12.00 7.54
N VAL A 54 -20.58 11.51 6.30
CA VAL A 54 -19.41 10.87 5.68
C VAL A 54 -18.38 11.92 5.28
N ALA A 55 -17.13 11.65 5.63
CA ALA A 55 -15.98 12.38 5.13
C ALA A 55 -14.86 11.37 4.82
N VAL A 56 -14.28 11.49 3.65
CA VAL A 56 -13.16 10.66 3.19
C VAL A 56 -12.00 11.57 2.82
N LYS A 57 -10.82 11.27 3.32
CA LYS A 57 -9.59 11.92 2.89
C LYS A 57 -8.70 10.89 2.22
N GLY A 58 -8.31 11.15 0.99
CA GLY A 58 -7.56 10.20 0.18
C GLY A 58 -6.41 10.83 -0.56
N ALA A 59 -5.43 10.00 -0.91
CA ALA A 59 -4.33 10.31 -1.81
C ALA A 59 -4.03 9.11 -2.69
N ILE A 60 -3.47 9.33 -3.88
CA ILE A 60 -3.07 8.27 -4.80
C ILE A 60 -1.57 8.34 -5.03
N LEU A 61 -0.90 7.21 -4.82
CA LEU A 61 0.53 7.04 -4.97
C LEU A 61 0.85 5.97 -6.03
N GLY A 62 1.97 6.13 -6.70
CA GLY A 62 2.46 5.19 -7.70
C GLY A 62 3.94 4.91 -7.57
N VAL A 63 4.45 4.01 -8.42
CA VAL A 63 5.88 3.70 -8.54
C VAL A 63 6.40 4.32 -9.83
N GLY A 64 7.55 5.05 -9.76
CA GLY A 64 8.16 5.71 -10.91
C GLY A 64 7.74 7.17 -11.05
N ASP A 65 8.03 7.77 -12.23
CA ASP A 65 7.75 9.19 -12.48
C ASP A 65 6.25 9.50 -12.46
N ALA A 66 5.91 10.70 -11.97
CA ALA A 66 4.57 11.24 -12.00
C ALA A 66 4.07 11.31 -13.46
N GLY A 67 3.18 10.46 -13.84
CA GLY A 67 2.69 10.30 -15.22
C GLY A 67 2.60 8.86 -15.68
N VAL A 68 2.85 7.92 -14.78
CA VAL A 68 2.56 6.51 -15.02
C VAL A 68 1.08 6.39 -15.38
N SER A 69 0.82 6.17 -16.65
CA SER A 69 -0.52 5.90 -17.14
C SER A 69 -0.93 4.50 -16.73
N GLY A 70 -2.03 4.38 -16.02
CA GLY A 70 -2.68 3.11 -15.79
C GLY A 70 -3.06 2.87 -14.33
N ASP A 71 -3.87 1.88 -14.18
CA ASP A 71 -4.30 1.31 -12.92
C ASP A 71 -3.09 0.66 -12.19
N ARG A 72 -3.25 0.14 -11.02
CA ARG A 72 -2.22 -0.41 -10.12
C ARG A 72 -1.53 0.65 -9.27
N VAL A 73 -2.33 1.50 -8.70
CA VAL A 73 -1.89 2.53 -7.76
C VAL A 73 -2.20 2.10 -6.33
N LEU A 74 -1.51 2.74 -5.38
CA LEU A 74 -1.82 2.65 -3.97
C LEU A 74 -2.70 3.84 -3.60
N GLU A 75 -3.92 3.57 -3.15
CA GLU A 75 -4.75 4.57 -2.50
C GLU A 75 -4.47 4.58 -1.00
N VAL A 76 -4.22 5.75 -0.44
CA VAL A 76 -4.07 5.97 1.00
C VAL A 76 -5.31 6.71 1.48
N ILE A 77 -6.06 6.10 2.41
CA ILE A 77 -7.37 6.60 2.80
C ILE A 77 -7.49 6.80 4.32
N GLN A 78 -8.20 7.84 4.71
CA GLN A 78 -8.57 8.19 6.09
C GLN A 78 -10.05 8.52 6.15
N TYR A 79 -10.69 8.15 7.24
CA TYR A 79 -12.07 8.51 7.55
C TYR A 79 -12.09 9.49 8.74
N PRO A 80 -12.00 10.83 8.51
CA PRO A 80 -11.77 11.78 9.59
C PRO A 80 -12.90 11.85 10.63
N ARG A 81 -14.14 11.55 10.21
CA ARG A 81 -15.33 11.58 11.10
C ARG A 81 -15.72 10.21 11.64
N ALA A 82 -15.10 9.15 11.13
CA ALA A 82 -15.31 7.78 11.59
C ALA A 82 -13.95 7.10 11.79
N PRO A 83 -13.12 7.56 12.75
CA PRO A 83 -11.76 7.05 12.91
C PRO A 83 -11.80 5.56 13.25
N GLY A 84 -11.04 4.81 12.47
CA GLY A 84 -10.88 3.38 12.62
C GLY A 84 -10.08 3.01 13.87
N ARG A 85 -10.07 1.73 14.17
CA ARG A 85 -9.17 1.18 15.19
C ARG A 85 -7.84 0.82 14.57
N ALA A 86 -6.75 1.00 15.33
CA ALA A 86 -5.46 0.46 14.93
C ALA A 86 -5.57 -1.05 14.67
N LYS A 87 -4.89 -1.54 13.64
CA LYS A 87 -4.79 -2.98 13.39
C LYS A 87 -4.29 -3.69 14.64
N ARG A 88 -4.89 -4.83 14.96
CA ARG A 88 -4.48 -5.62 16.13
C ARG A 88 -3.03 -6.09 15.97
N ALA A 89 -2.28 -6.02 17.06
CA ALA A 89 -0.90 -6.50 17.09
C ALA A 89 -0.78 -8.03 16.89
N ASP A 90 -1.87 -8.73 17.21
CA ASP A 90 -1.99 -10.19 17.14
C ASP A 90 -2.79 -10.69 15.91
N GLY A 91 -3.15 -9.78 15.00
CA GLY A 91 -3.77 -10.15 13.73
C GLY A 91 -2.83 -11.01 12.88
N ALA A 92 -3.29 -12.21 12.51
CA ALA A 92 -2.48 -13.11 11.70
C ALA A 92 -2.58 -12.78 10.21
N LEU A 93 -1.48 -12.96 9.48
CA LEU A 93 -1.46 -12.86 8.02
C LEU A 93 -2.41 -13.85 7.35
N THR A 94 -2.75 -14.91 8.07
CA THR A 94 -3.68 -15.98 7.66
C THR A 94 -5.16 -15.66 7.87
N ASP A 95 -5.49 -14.54 8.52
CA ASP A 95 -6.88 -14.14 8.69
C ASP A 95 -7.53 -13.87 7.35
N HIS A 96 -8.78 -14.30 7.18
CA HIS A 96 -9.49 -14.12 5.93
C HIS A 96 -9.76 -12.64 5.67
N GLY A 97 -9.52 -12.19 4.43
CA GLY A 97 -9.71 -10.82 4.00
C GLY A 97 -8.48 -10.28 3.27
N TYR A 98 -8.27 -8.98 3.36
CA TYR A 98 -7.12 -8.33 2.76
C TYR A 98 -5.84 -8.71 3.51
N SER A 99 -4.83 -9.22 2.77
CA SER A 99 -3.59 -9.72 3.36
C SER A 99 -2.45 -8.70 3.28
N HIS A 100 -2.03 -8.33 2.04
CA HIS A 100 -0.83 -7.51 1.84
C HIS A 100 -0.81 -6.79 0.49
N VAL A 101 0.12 -5.85 0.36
CA VAL A 101 0.51 -5.20 -0.92
C VAL A 101 1.82 -5.81 -1.41
N GLY A 102 1.91 -6.13 -2.69
CA GLY A 102 3.16 -6.54 -3.32
C GLY A 102 3.88 -5.38 -4.01
N LEU A 103 5.16 -5.17 -3.68
CA LEU A 103 6.04 -4.21 -4.33
C LEU A 103 7.20 -4.96 -4.99
N VAL A 104 7.64 -4.49 -6.16
CA VAL A 104 8.77 -5.06 -6.89
C VAL A 104 9.93 -4.05 -6.87
N CYS A 105 11.14 -4.55 -6.61
CA CYS A 105 12.38 -3.79 -6.71
C CYS A 105 13.40 -4.52 -7.59
N ASP A 106 14.43 -3.81 -8.01
CA ASP A 106 15.48 -4.34 -8.88
C ASP A 106 16.57 -5.10 -8.10
N ASP A 107 16.85 -4.67 -6.86
CA ASP A 107 17.82 -5.31 -5.96
C ASP A 107 17.19 -5.40 -4.56
N LEU A 108 16.78 -6.60 -4.20
CA LEU A 108 16.09 -6.84 -2.94
C LEU A 108 17.00 -6.67 -1.71
N ALA A 109 18.27 -7.06 -1.83
CA ALA A 109 19.20 -6.97 -0.71
C ALA A 109 19.53 -5.50 -0.40
N ALA A 110 19.86 -4.73 -1.44
CA ALA A 110 20.13 -3.31 -1.29
C ALA A 110 18.90 -2.52 -0.83
N THR A 111 17.72 -2.81 -1.40
CA THR A 111 16.47 -2.16 -1.01
C THR A 111 16.11 -2.48 0.44
N ARG A 112 16.24 -3.74 0.86
CA ARG A 112 16.00 -4.13 2.25
C ARG A 112 16.93 -3.38 3.21
N ALA A 113 18.23 -3.34 2.92
CA ALA A 113 19.21 -2.64 3.76
C ALA A 113 18.92 -1.14 3.88
N ASP A 114 18.52 -0.49 2.79
CA ASP A 114 18.12 0.93 2.80
C ASP A 114 16.86 1.15 3.66
N LEU A 115 15.84 0.30 3.52
CA LEU A 115 14.63 0.39 4.31
C LEU A 115 14.87 0.11 5.80
N GLU A 116 15.73 -0.86 6.15
CA GLU A 116 16.15 -1.11 7.53
C GLU A 116 16.88 0.11 8.13
N ALA A 117 17.77 0.74 7.36
CA ALA A 117 18.46 1.97 7.78
C ALA A 117 17.49 3.16 8.00
N LYS A 118 16.37 3.19 7.29
CA LYS A 118 15.27 4.15 7.48
C LYS A 118 14.29 3.75 8.61
N GLY A 119 14.56 2.66 9.32
CA GLY A 119 13.77 2.21 10.46
C GLY A 119 12.51 1.40 10.12
N VAL A 120 12.40 0.88 8.90
CA VAL A 120 11.29 0.00 8.52
C VAL A 120 11.39 -1.32 9.26
N ARG A 121 10.27 -1.76 9.82
CA ARG A 121 10.17 -3.02 10.54
C ARG A 121 9.91 -4.18 9.58
N PHE A 122 10.91 -5.05 9.44
CA PHE A 122 10.75 -6.30 8.70
C PHE A 122 10.10 -7.39 9.57
N LEU A 123 9.26 -8.19 8.94
CA LEU A 123 8.52 -9.31 9.57
C LEU A 123 9.23 -10.65 9.38
N THR A 124 10.25 -10.69 8.48
CA THR A 124 11.09 -11.86 8.23
C THR A 124 12.55 -11.50 8.48
N GLU A 125 13.31 -12.44 9.05
CA GLU A 125 14.74 -12.24 9.36
C GLU A 125 15.62 -12.14 8.11
N GLY A 126 15.22 -12.76 7.01
CA GLY A 126 16.03 -12.84 5.79
C GLY A 126 15.22 -12.68 4.52
N ILE A 127 15.90 -12.98 3.43
CA ILE A 127 15.36 -13.05 2.07
C ILE A 127 15.14 -14.51 1.73
N ALA A 128 13.93 -14.85 1.29
CA ALA A 128 13.59 -16.16 0.76
C ALA A 128 13.74 -16.18 -0.77
N ASP A 129 14.15 -17.30 -1.34
CA ASP A 129 14.06 -17.56 -2.79
C ASP A 129 12.90 -18.55 -3.02
N ILE A 130 11.86 -18.08 -3.67
CA ILE A 130 10.63 -18.84 -3.93
C ILE A 130 10.37 -18.87 -5.43
N VAL A 131 10.70 -20.00 -6.06
CA VAL A 131 10.31 -20.32 -7.46
C VAL A 131 10.43 -19.13 -8.43
N GLY A 132 11.63 -18.50 -8.50
CA GLY A 132 11.87 -17.38 -9.40
C GLY A 132 11.61 -15.99 -8.83
N LEU A 133 11.28 -15.90 -7.54
CA LEU A 133 11.16 -14.66 -6.80
C LEU A 133 12.04 -14.71 -5.56
N ARG A 134 12.76 -13.62 -5.30
CA ARG A 134 13.34 -13.36 -3.99
C ARG A 134 12.38 -12.46 -3.24
N THR A 135 12.10 -12.77 -1.98
CA THR A 135 11.08 -12.07 -1.21
C THR A 135 11.50 -11.78 0.21
N THR A 136 10.95 -10.70 0.77
CA THR A 136 11.00 -10.36 2.19
C THR A 136 9.74 -9.60 2.58
N TRP A 137 9.38 -9.57 3.86
CA TRP A 137 8.14 -8.99 4.34
C TRP A 137 8.40 -7.88 5.34
N PHE A 138 7.65 -6.80 5.24
CA PHE A 138 7.71 -5.69 6.17
C PHE A 138 6.32 -5.11 6.44
N GLU A 139 6.22 -4.25 7.43
CA GLU A 139 5.01 -3.46 7.69
C GLU A 139 5.34 -1.97 7.72
N ASP A 140 4.34 -1.16 7.34
CA ASP A 140 4.40 0.28 7.53
C ASP A 140 4.14 0.68 9.01
N PRO A 141 4.25 1.96 9.38
CA PRO A 141 3.99 2.40 10.76
C PRO A 141 2.57 2.10 11.27
N TRP A 142 1.63 1.94 10.36
CA TRP A 142 0.21 1.64 10.68
C TRP A 142 -0.13 0.16 10.57
N ARG A 143 0.89 -0.72 10.40
CA ARG A 143 0.78 -2.18 10.31
C ARG A 143 0.09 -2.69 9.06
N ASN A 144 0.11 -1.91 7.98
CA ASN A 144 -0.21 -2.48 6.69
C ASN A 144 0.97 -3.35 6.24
N VAL A 145 0.67 -4.57 5.81
CA VAL A 145 1.70 -5.56 5.47
C VAL A 145 2.05 -5.46 3.99
N PHE A 146 3.34 -5.51 3.73
CA PHE A 146 3.91 -5.50 2.39
C PHE A 146 4.83 -6.70 2.18
N ILE A 147 4.82 -7.24 0.95
CA ILE A 147 5.87 -8.12 0.47
C ILE A 147 6.72 -7.36 -0.54
N LEU A 148 8.02 -7.34 -0.32
CA LEU A 148 8.99 -6.80 -1.27
C LEU A 148 9.57 -7.95 -2.07
N MET A 149 9.65 -7.79 -3.39
CA MET A 149 9.99 -8.85 -4.32
C MET A 149 11.03 -8.39 -5.35
N GLU A 150 11.98 -9.26 -5.65
CA GLU A 150 12.87 -9.15 -6.81
C GLU A 150 12.56 -10.29 -7.76
N LYS A 151 12.31 -9.97 -9.03
CA LYS A 151 11.99 -10.94 -10.07
C LYS A 151 13.26 -11.55 -10.66
N ARG A 152 13.33 -12.86 -10.84
CA ARG A 152 14.40 -13.51 -11.58
C ARG A 152 14.48 -13.06 -13.04
N HIS A 153 13.31 -12.81 -13.63
CA HIS A 153 13.12 -12.34 -15.00
C HIS A 153 12.42 -10.97 -14.97
N PRO A 154 13.16 -9.84 -14.83
CA PRO A 154 12.58 -8.51 -14.69
C PRO A 154 11.64 -8.14 -15.83
N GLU A 155 11.91 -8.61 -17.06
CA GLU A 155 11.14 -8.37 -18.28
C GLU A 155 9.77 -9.06 -18.28
N LYS A 156 9.57 -10.07 -17.42
CA LYS A 156 8.32 -10.83 -17.34
C LYS A 156 7.40 -10.30 -16.26
N PRO A 157 6.08 -10.44 -16.45
CA PRO A 157 5.13 -10.16 -15.39
C PRO A 157 5.37 -11.01 -14.13
N TYR A 158 4.94 -10.52 -12.97
CA TYR A 158 5.07 -11.22 -11.68
C TYR A 158 4.54 -12.67 -11.75
N TYR A 159 3.34 -12.87 -12.30
CA TYR A 159 2.68 -14.17 -12.34
C TYR A 159 3.31 -15.18 -13.33
N SER A 160 4.31 -14.78 -14.08
CA SER A 160 5.04 -15.66 -15.03
C SER A 160 6.48 -15.93 -14.61
N GLN A 161 6.81 -15.69 -13.33
CA GLN A 161 8.11 -16.03 -12.77
C GLN A 161 8.23 -17.52 -12.41
N PHE A 162 7.09 -18.17 -12.20
CA PHE A 162 6.99 -19.56 -11.78
C PHE A 162 7.13 -20.52 -12.94
#